data_03415033fa671cdb324923a675dd918e
#
_entry.id   03415033fa671cdb324923a675dd918e
#
_cell.length_a   1.000
_cell.length_b   1.000
_cell.length_c   1.000
_cell.angle_alpha   90.00
_cell.angle_beta   90.00
_cell.angle_gamma   90.00
#
_symmetry.space_group_name_H-M   'P 1'
#
loop_
_entity.id
_entity.type
_entity.pdbx_description
1 polymer ?
#
loop_
_entity_poly.entity_id
_entity_poly.type
_entity_poly.pdbx_seq_one_letter_code
_entity_poly.pdbx_strand_id
1 'polypeptide(L)'
;MKHKMVLLTLLLLSSMMTAVAAAETAQPASTIGGCPFIKIVPERLPDLHIARFSHATFYAGGELTVVGGHTTSFVPTPTAEYLKDGQWHVMQMAYNHDDGLCVPLRNGKVLLAGGYEKNLGVGQTIEAELYDPATHTFNGFGCLDRKRVHVSGIETPSGQVVASGNWYHDDAIETYDGGMYFNTARQVSVHRSMPYLLCTSDSDVMVVNECWDNYGKPIQSTTVDRLKGEPFDVPLLETWRPYLSTLAPHADHFFIGDMKKGIFAYLLPVQNANGQVAIMEVRDTLFSLLPTEHPIPTKGPYGPIKYDTPVLADRQIQLGYIMGADSTGRMYIFSFEYAKRPAPVTLYYTDPLPNANGCQPVLTPEGHLITAGGINLGGTYFTPSKDVWLFPVGQHVAAAEEDHSYWSWILLMILLLVAVGVVVWLYRRQRPTKTTTVVAPPAQDTTGVAPGDNAGNGLMENICRLMEEKSLYLNSDLKMSDLAAELGVHQNIVSSCINSTGRSYSQFVNDYRIEYAKRLLQEDPDKKIASIYYESGFASEQTFFRAFRDRTGMTPSEWRTSQK
;
A
#
# COMPACT_ATOMS: atom_id res chain seq x y z
N MET A 1 11.66 54.27 11.75
CA MET A 1 11.99 53.02 11.08
C MET A 1 13.29 52.37 11.62
N LYS A 2 14.38 53.10 11.84
CA LYS A 2 15.64 52.50 12.31
C LYS A 2 15.59 51.83 13.68
N HIS A 3 14.76 52.31 14.64
CA HIS A 3 14.64 51.67 15.98
C HIS A 3 13.84 50.36 16.00
N LYS A 4 12.89 50.17 15.09
CA LYS A 4 12.15 48.90 14.96
C LYS A 4 12.98 47.77 14.33
N MET A 5 13.91 48.13 13.44
CA MET A 5 14.82 47.16 12.81
C MET A 5 15.88 46.64 13.77
N VAL A 6 16.40 47.50 14.66
CA VAL A 6 17.38 47.09 15.70
C VAL A 6 16.72 46.16 16.75
N LEU A 7 15.47 46.41 17.12
CA LEU A 7 14.74 45.56 18.06
C LEU A 7 14.44 44.18 17.48
N LEU A 8 14.10 44.10 16.17
CA LEU A 8 13.87 42.83 15.47
C LEU A 8 15.15 41.99 15.32
N THR A 9 16.27 42.66 15.05
CA THR A 9 17.58 41.99 14.96
C THR A 9 18.07 41.48 16.32
N LEU A 10 17.80 42.18 17.40
CA LEU A 10 18.10 41.75 18.76
C LEU A 10 17.22 40.58 19.23
N LEU A 11 15.95 40.55 18.83
CA LEU A 11 15.05 39.41 19.10
C LEU A 11 15.45 38.16 18.29
N LEU A 12 15.87 38.30 17.03
CA LEU A 12 16.40 37.21 16.23
C LEU A 12 17.73 36.66 16.76
N LEU A 13 18.64 37.54 17.22
CA LEU A 13 19.87 37.13 17.87
C LEU A 13 19.64 36.45 19.24
N SER A 14 18.65 36.91 19.98
CA SER A 14 18.25 36.26 21.26
C SER A 14 17.65 34.86 21.03
N SER A 15 16.81 34.68 19.97
CA SER A 15 16.28 33.35 19.65
C SER A 15 17.34 32.40 19.07
N MET A 16 18.32 32.91 18.34
CA MET A 16 19.48 32.11 17.90
C MET A 16 20.40 31.73 19.07
N MET A 17 20.61 32.61 20.05
CA MET A 17 21.42 32.29 21.23
C MET A 17 20.73 31.29 22.16
N THR A 18 19.40 31.29 22.27
CA THR A 18 18.65 30.26 23.01
C THR A 18 18.67 28.91 22.28
N ALA A 19 18.64 28.88 20.94
CA ALA A 19 18.79 27.66 20.16
C ALA A 19 20.21 27.06 20.25
N VAL A 20 21.26 27.91 20.32
CA VAL A 20 22.66 27.45 20.50
C VAL A 20 22.92 27.01 21.95
N ALA A 21 22.29 27.65 22.96
CA ALA A 21 22.43 27.24 24.37
C ALA A 21 21.68 25.94 24.70
N ALA A 22 20.68 25.54 23.91
CA ALA A 22 20.01 24.24 24.04
C ALA A 22 20.83 23.07 23.45
N ALA A 23 21.87 23.36 22.65
CA ALA A 23 22.75 22.34 22.05
C ALA A 23 23.96 21.96 22.91
N GLU A 24 24.18 22.57 24.07
CA GLU A 24 25.46 22.47 24.82
C GLU A 24 25.35 21.90 26.24
N THR A 25 24.36 21.02 26.52
CA THR A 25 24.42 20.12 27.68
C THR A 25 24.13 18.68 27.28
N ALA A 26 24.83 18.16 26.27
CA ALA A 26 24.88 16.73 26.06
C ALA A 26 25.65 16.10 27.23
N GLN A 27 24.94 15.50 28.19
CA GLN A 27 25.56 14.50 29.08
C GLN A 27 26.32 13.50 28.22
N PRO A 28 27.48 13.01 28.65
CA PRO A 28 28.22 12.00 27.90
C PRO A 28 27.26 10.85 27.62
N ALA A 29 27.05 10.53 26.35
CA ALA A 29 26.15 9.49 25.92
C ALA A 29 26.55 8.19 26.64
N SER A 30 25.63 7.62 27.43
CA SER A 30 25.80 6.26 27.93
C SER A 30 25.91 5.33 26.74
N THR A 31 26.78 4.31 26.82
CA THR A 31 26.94 3.34 25.73
C THR A 31 26.56 1.94 26.20
N ILE A 32 26.02 1.14 25.31
CA ILE A 32 25.76 -0.28 25.52
C ILE A 32 26.46 -1.05 24.41
N GLY A 33 27.42 -1.89 24.76
CA GLY A 33 28.23 -2.61 23.79
C GLY A 33 29.01 -1.71 22.82
N GLY A 34 29.33 -0.48 23.24
CA GLY A 34 29.94 0.55 22.40
C GLY A 34 28.93 1.43 21.64
N CYS A 35 27.70 0.96 21.46
CA CYS A 35 26.63 1.68 20.76
C CYS A 35 26.16 2.88 21.61
N PRO A 36 26.09 4.11 21.07
CA PRO A 36 25.47 5.25 21.75
C PRO A 36 24.05 4.92 22.20
N PHE A 37 23.72 5.26 23.46
CA PHE A 37 22.44 4.90 24.08
C PHE A 37 21.73 6.17 24.55
N ILE A 38 20.64 6.49 23.86
CA ILE A 38 19.94 7.78 23.98
C ILE A 38 18.50 7.56 24.41
N LYS A 39 18.11 8.21 25.52
CA LYS A 39 16.72 8.23 25.96
C LYS A 39 15.91 9.19 25.08
N ILE A 40 14.76 8.73 24.59
CA ILE A 40 13.78 9.56 23.90
C ILE A 40 12.45 9.54 24.66
N VAL A 41 11.65 10.58 24.45
CA VAL A 41 10.31 10.69 25.00
C VAL A 41 9.33 10.63 23.82
N PRO A 42 8.58 9.52 23.66
CA PRO A 42 7.57 9.41 22.62
C PRO A 42 6.44 10.39 22.87
N GLU A 43 5.86 10.89 21.80
CA GLU A 43 4.64 11.69 21.85
C GLU A 43 3.42 10.77 21.73
N ARG A 44 2.43 10.96 22.61
CA ARG A 44 1.16 10.26 22.49
C ARG A 44 0.26 11.02 21.52
N LEU A 45 -0.12 10.36 20.42
CA LEU A 45 -1.12 10.86 19.48
C LEU A 45 -2.53 10.47 19.95
N PRO A 46 -3.60 11.02 19.32
CA PRO A 46 -4.96 10.58 19.60
C PRO A 46 -5.15 9.08 19.48
N ASP A 47 -5.85 8.47 20.42
CA ASP A 47 -6.13 7.04 20.45
C ASP A 47 -7.04 6.63 19.28
N LEU A 48 -6.84 5.43 18.74
CA LEU A 48 -7.78 4.80 17.81
C LEU A 48 -9.19 4.73 18.44
N HIS A 49 -10.23 4.77 17.64
CA HIS A 49 -11.58 4.47 18.12
C HIS A 49 -11.72 3.00 18.50
N ILE A 50 -11.07 2.11 17.72
CA ILE A 50 -11.19 0.66 17.86
C ILE A 50 -9.82 0.09 18.21
N ALA A 51 -9.73 -0.57 19.39
CA ALA A 51 -8.55 -1.31 19.77
C ALA A 51 -8.32 -2.47 18.80
N ARG A 52 -7.11 -2.62 18.28
CA ARG A 52 -6.80 -3.63 17.26
C ARG A 52 -5.38 -4.18 17.33
N PHE A 53 -5.24 -5.44 16.88
CA PHE A 53 -3.99 -6.15 16.72
C PHE A 53 -4.01 -6.90 15.38
N SER A 54 -2.86 -7.31 14.84
CA SER A 54 -2.72 -7.97 13.53
C SER A 54 -3.31 -7.17 12.36
N HIS A 55 -3.41 -5.87 12.53
CA HIS A 55 -3.85 -4.93 11.51
C HIS A 55 -2.67 -4.43 10.68
N ALA A 56 -2.92 -3.96 9.48
CA ALA A 56 -1.93 -3.25 8.69
C ALA A 56 -1.97 -1.75 8.98
N THR A 57 -0.78 -1.13 8.99
CA THR A 57 -0.61 0.32 9.19
C THR A 57 0.24 0.87 8.04
N PHE A 58 -0.17 1.97 7.43
CA PHE A 58 0.53 2.60 6.30
C PHE A 58 0.15 4.07 6.14
N TYR A 59 0.94 4.80 5.37
CA TYR A 59 0.56 6.11 4.85
C TYR A 59 -0.01 5.98 3.44
N ALA A 60 -1.20 6.56 3.23
CA ALA A 60 -1.81 6.65 1.91
C ALA A 60 -2.47 8.03 1.74
N GLY A 61 -2.20 8.69 0.62
CA GLY A 61 -2.69 10.07 0.41
C GLY A 61 -2.13 11.10 1.41
N GLY A 62 -1.03 10.79 2.10
CA GLY A 62 -0.44 11.63 3.15
C GLY A 62 -1.06 11.44 4.53
N GLU A 63 -2.03 10.54 4.70
CA GLU A 63 -2.72 10.26 5.95
C GLU A 63 -2.33 8.90 6.52
N LEU A 64 -2.10 8.85 7.85
CA LEU A 64 -1.86 7.59 8.56
C LEU A 64 -3.15 6.79 8.58
N THR A 65 -3.08 5.55 8.09
CA THR A 65 -4.23 4.66 7.97
C THR A 65 -3.95 3.33 8.62
N VAL A 66 -4.91 2.78 9.35
CA VAL A 66 -4.91 1.44 9.95
C VAL A 66 -6.10 0.65 9.43
N VAL A 67 -5.90 -0.61 9.06
CA VAL A 67 -6.95 -1.42 8.44
C VAL A 67 -7.00 -2.84 8.99
N GLY A 68 -8.19 -3.36 9.20
CA GLY A 68 -8.44 -4.74 9.59
C GLY A 68 -7.92 -5.09 10.99
N GLY A 69 -7.35 -6.29 11.10
CA GLY A 69 -6.95 -6.89 12.35
C GLY A 69 -8.12 -7.43 13.16
N HIS A 70 -7.86 -7.74 14.41
CA HIS A 70 -8.88 -8.20 15.36
C HIS A 70 -8.96 -7.33 16.61
N THR A 71 -10.13 -7.32 17.20
CA THR A 71 -10.47 -6.64 18.46
C THR A 71 -10.40 -7.60 19.65
N THR A 72 -10.88 -7.17 20.81
CA THR A 72 -10.96 -7.99 22.03
C THR A 72 -11.59 -9.35 21.74
N SER A 73 -11.05 -10.39 22.37
CA SER A 73 -11.48 -11.79 22.21
C SER A 73 -11.23 -12.37 20.80
N PHE A 74 -10.23 -11.82 20.10
CA PHE A 74 -9.83 -12.27 18.76
C PHE A 74 -11.01 -12.26 17.77
N VAL A 75 -11.69 -11.12 17.71
CA VAL A 75 -12.82 -10.90 16.79
C VAL A 75 -12.31 -10.06 15.62
N PRO A 76 -12.15 -10.63 14.42
CA PRO A 76 -11.75 -9.87 13.23
C PRO A 76 -12.69 -8.71 12.98
N THR A 77 -12.17 -7.58 12.54
CA THR A 77 -12.96 -6.37 12.31
C THR A 77 -12.90 -5.90 10.86
N PRO A 78 -14.07 -5.71 10.20
CA PRO A 78 -14.13 -5.14 8.86
C PRO A 78 -14.11 -3.60 8.92
N THR A 79 -13.27 -3.03 9.79
CA THR A 79 -13.14 -1.59 9.93
C THR A 79 -11.72 -1.12 9.67
N ALA A 80 -11.61 0.11 9.19
CA ALA A 80 -10.36 0.83 9.06
C ALA A 80 -10.50 2.22 9.69
N GLU A 81 -9.40 2.87 10.00
CA GLU A 81 -9.37 4.23 10.50
C GLU A 81 -8.25 5.02 9.82
N TYR A 82 -8.47 6.30 9.51
CA TYR A 82 -7.42 7.21 9.05
C TYR A 82 -7.36 8.45 9.93
N LEU A 83 -6.15 8.98 10.10
CA LEU A 83 -5.89 10.17 10.92
C LEU A 83 -5.83 11.40 10.01
N LYS A 84 -6.76 12.35 10.25
CA LYS A 84 -6.85 13.61 9.54
C LYS A 84 -7.13 14.75 10.50
N ASP A 85 -6.41 15.85 10.37
CA ASP A 85 -6.56 17.04 11.19
C ASP A 85 -6.56 16.73 12.71
N GLY A 86 -5.74 15.75 13.12
CA GLY A 86 -5.61 15.30 14.51
C GLY A 86 -6.79 14.47 15.03
N GLN A 87 -7.66 13.97 14.16
CA GLN A 87 -8.81 13.11 14.51
C GLN A 87 -8.83 11.84 13.68
N TRP A 88 -9.19 10.72 14.32
CA TRP A 88 -9.42 9.47 13.63
C TRP A 88 -10.83 9.42 13.02
N HIS A 89 -10.92 8.90 11.82
CA HIS A 89 -12.17 8.70 11.09
C HIS A 89 -12.32 7.22 10.77
N VAL A 90 -13.45 6.62 11.17
CA VAL A 90 -13.73 5.20 10.94
C VAL A 90 -14.30 4.99 9.55
N MET A 91 -13.79 3.98 8.86
CA MET A 91 -14.27 3.50 7.57
C MET A 91 -14.74 2.05 7.67
N GLN A 92 -15.64 1.65 6.78
CA GLN A 92 -16.14 0.28 6.69
C GLN A 92 -15.57 -0.44 5.48
N MET A 93 -15.02 -1.63 5.69
CA MET A 93 -14.62 -2.58 4.67
C MET A 93 -15.72 -3.61 4.43
N ALA A 94 -15.71 -4.31 3.30
CA ALA A 94 -16.64 -5.40 3.03
C ALA A 94 -16.19 -6.71 3.70
N TYR A 95 -14.88 -6.90 3.89
CA TYR A 95 -14.29 -8.14 4.41
C TYR A 95 -13.37 -7.89 5.59
N ASN A 96 -13.11 -8.96 6.35
CA ASN A 96 -12.09 -8.96 7.39
C ASN A 96 -10.73 -9.28 6.76
N HIS A 97 -9.71 -8.49 7.10
CA HIS A 97 -8.32 -8.70 6.66
C HIS A 97 -7.38 -8.81 7.87
N ASP A 98 -7.76 -9.67 8.84
CA ASP A 98 -6.93 -9.95 10.01
C ASP A 98 -5.77 -10.88 9.62
N ASP A 99 -4.53 -10.44 9.79
CA ASP A 99 -3.32 -11.10 9.27
C ASP A 99 -3.33 -11.33 7.75
N GLY A 100 -4.03 -10.48 7.02
CA GLY A 100 -4.09 -10.51 5.57
C GLY A 100 -2.94 -9.76 4.89
N LEU A 101 -2.93 -9.85 3.59
CA LEU A 101 -2.05 -9.11 2.69
C LEU A 101 -2.39 -7.62 2.73
N CYS A 102 -1.37 -6.77 2.76
CA CYS A 102 -1.50 -5.34 2.51
C CYS A 102 -0.38 -4.89 1.56
N VAL A 103 -0.74 -4.36 0.40
CA VAL A 103 0.22 -3.91 -0.62
C VAL A 103 -0.10 -2.49 -1.05
N PRO A 104 0.72 -1.50 -0.68
CA PRO A 104 0.69 -0.19 -1.31
C PRO A 104 1.02 -0.31 -2.80
N LEU A 105 0.16 0.23 -3.66
CA LEU A 105 0.32 0.19 -5.11
C LEU A 105 0.88 1.53 -5.62
N ARG A 106 1.58 1.49 -6.74
CA ARG A 106 2.17 2.69 -7.38
C ARG A 106 1.16 3.73 -7.84
N ASN A 107 -0.10 3.32 -8.02
CA ASN A 107 -1.19 4.23 -8.33
C ASN A 107 -1.72 4.99 -7.10
N GLY A 108 -1.08 4.82 -5.93
CA GLY A 108 -1.43 5.44 -4.67
C GLY A 108 -2.56 4.75 -3.89
N LYS A 109 -3.14 3.68 -4.42
CA LYS A 109 -4.12 2.85 -3.73
C LYS A 109 -3.44 1.75 -2.92
N VAL A 110 -4.19 1.08 -2.05
CA VAL A 110 -3.68 -0.03 -1.24
C VAL A 110 -4.55 -1.26 -1.43
N LEU A 111 -3.93 -2.37 -1.80
CA LEU A 111 -4.59 -3.65 -1.94
C LEU A 111 -4.56 -4.41 -0.62
N LEU A 112 -5.72 -4.90 -0.20
CA LEU A 112 -5.91 -5.80 0.93
C LEU A 112 -6.45 -7.13 0.41
N ALA A 113 -5.95 -8.27 0.92
CA ALA A 113 -6.47 -9.58 0.51
C ALA A 113 -6.20 -10.66 1.55
N GLY A 114 -7.05 -11.68 1.58
CA GLY A 114 -6.94 -12.78 2.54
C GLY A 114 -7.18 -12.33 3.98
N GLY A 115 -6.72 -13.12 4.92
CA GLY A 115 -6.87 -12.89 6.35
C GLY A 115 -7.89 -13.83 7.01
N TYR A 116 -7.98 -13.79 8.34
CA TYR A 116 -8.97 -14.52 9.10
C TYR A 116 -10.37 -13.92 8.91
N GLU A 117 -11.36 -14.81 8.71
CA GLU A 117 -12.76 -14.45 8.47
C GLU A 117 -13.60 -14.44 9.76
N LYS A 118 -13.30 -15.36 10.70
CA LYS A 118 -14.11 -15.64 11.89
C LYS A 118 -13.29 -15.50 13.17
N ASN A 119 -14.02 -15.39 14.28
CA ASN A 119 -13.44 -15.30 15.62
C ASN A 119 -12.46 -16.43 15.93
N LEU A 120 -11.50 -16.16 16.78
CA LEU A 120 -10.47 -17.08 17.26
C LEU A 120 -9.56 -17.64 16.15
N GLY A 121 -9.32 -16.85 15.10
CA GLY A 121 -8.44 -17.26 13.99
C GLY A 121 -9.00 -18.43 13.18
N VAL A 122 -10.32 -18.55 13.09
CA VAL A 122 -10.99 -19.60 12.32
C VAL A 122 -11.47 -19.07 10.98
N GLY A 123 -11.32 -19.91 9.94
CA GLY A 123 -11.67 -19.54 8.58
C GLY A 123 -10.65 -18.57 7.97
N GLN A 124 -10.43 -18.73 6.69
CA GLN A 124 -9.58 -17.86 5.88
C GLN A 124 -10.40 -17.39 4.71
N THR A 125 -10.20 -16.15 4.28
CA THR A 125 -10.85 -15.62 3.08
C THR A 125 -9.89 -15.61 1.88
N ILE A 126 -10.48 -15.56 0.69
CA ILE A 126 -9.78 -15.26 -0.56
C ILE A 126 -10.06 -13.84 -1.02
N GLU A 127 -11.01 -13.16 -0.40
CA GLU A 127 -11.53 -11.87 -0.85
C GLU A 127 -10.44 -10.79 -0.80
N ALA A 128 -10.53 -9.86 -1.74
CA ALA A 128 -9.62 -8.73 -1.83
C ALA A 128 -10.39 -7.42 -2.06
N GLU A 129 -9.88 -6.36 -1.47
CA GLU A 129 -10.40 -5.00 -1.57
C GLU A 129 -9.29 -4.01 -1.92
N LEU A 130 -9.65 -2.97 -2.65
CA LEU A 130 -8.77 -1.86 -2.99
C LEU A 130 -9.20 -0.62 -2.21
N TYR A 131 -8.36 -0.16 -1.32
CA TYR A 131 -8.52 1.12 -0.64
C TYR A 131 -8.09 2.28 -1.55
N ASP A 132 -8.96 3.27 -1.68
CA ASP A 132 -8.70 4.51 -2.40
C ASP A 132 -8.60 5.68 -1.39
N PRO A 133 -7.39 6.21 -1.12
CA PRO A 133 -7.21 7.29 -0.16
C PRO A 133 -7.82 8.64 -0.60
N ALA A 134 -8.07 8.85 -1.89
CA ALA A 134 -8.68 10.08 -2.37
C ALA A 134 -10.17 10.19 -2.00
N THR A 135 -10.85 9.05 -1.83
CA THR A 135 -12.27 8.97 -1.51
C THR A 135 -12.55 8.31 -0.16
N HIS A 136 -11.52 7.76 0.50
CA HIS A 136 -11.62 6.96 1.73
C HIS A 136 -12.61 5.80 1.61
N THR A 137 -12.60 5.11 0.46
CA THR A 137 -13.51 4.00 0.17
C THR A 137 -12.77 2.72 -0.14
N PHE A 138 -13.42 1.60 0.17
CA PHE A 138 -12.97 0.26 -0.20
C PHE A 138 -13.82 -0.26 -1.35
N ASN A 139 -13.19 -0.81 -2.37
CA ASN A 139 -13.85 -1.37 -3.54
C ASN A 139 -13.37 -2.81 -3.74
N GLY A 140 -14.26 -3.71 -4.09
CA GLY A 140 -13.89 -5.09 -4.40
C GLY A 140 -12.85 -5.15 -5.53
N PHE A 141 -11.84 -5.98 -5.35
CA PHE A 141 -10.69 -6.05 -6.28
C PHE A 141 -10.53 -7.42 -6.94
N GLY A 142 -11.28 -8.39 -6.56
CA GLY A 142 -11.11 -9.76 -7.01
C GLY A 142 -10.82 -10.69 -5.83
N CYS A 143 -10.11 -11.79 -6.06
CA CYS A 143 -9.83 -12.79 -5.04
C CYS A 143 -8.46 -13.42 -5.24
N LEU A 144 -7.84 -13.85 -4.15
CA LEU A 144 -6.72 -14.79 -4.18
C LEU A 144 -7.18 -16.12 -4.79
N ASP A 145 -6.27 -16.87 -5.41
CA ASP A 145 -6.53 -18.24 -5.86
C ASP A 145 -6.71 -19.21 -4.68
N ARG A 146 -6.04 -18.91 -3.56
CA ARG A 146 -6.05 -19.73 -2.34
C ARG A 146 -6.46 -18.91 -1.13
N LYS A 147 -7.10 -19.58 -0.16
CA LYS A 147 -7.36 -19.02 1.16
C LYS A 147 -6.05 -18.84 1.91
N ARG A 148 -5.78 -17.63 2.40
CA ARG A 148 -4.49 -17.30 3.02
C ARG A 148 -4.65 -16.43 4.25
N VAL A 149 -3.78 -16.69 5.23
CA VAL A 149 -3.41 -15.79 6.34
C VAL A 149 -1.90 -15.78 6.44
N HIS A 150 -1.32 -14.78 7.10
CA HIS A 150 0.14 -14.61 7.16
C HIS A 150 0.76 -14.56 5.75
N VAL A 151 0.11 -13.83 4.88
CA VAL A 151 0.49 -13.67 3.49
C VAL A 151 1.17 -12.32 3.29
N SER A 152 2.25 -12.32 2.53
CA SER A 152 2.94 -11.10 2.10
C SER A 152 2.68 -10.80 0.63
N GLY A 153 2.83 -9.54 0.24
CA GLY A 153 2.67 -9.13 -1.14
C GLY A 153 3.58 -7.99 -1.54
N ILE A 154 3.78 -7.86 -2.84
CA ILE A 154 4.57 -6.80 -3.47
C ILE A 154 4.02 -6.50 -4.86
N GLU A 155 4.04 -5.22 -5.25
CA GLU A 155 3.85 -4.83 -6.65
C GLU A 155 5.21 -4.75 -7.35
N THR A 156 5.38 -5.53 -8.42
CA THR A 156 6.62 -5.52 -9.23
C THR A 156 6.73 -4.24 -10.05
N PRO A 157 7.92 -3.86 -10.54
CA PRO A 157 8.07 -2.73 -11.47
C PRO A 157 7.21 -2.81 -12.73
N SER A 158 6.86 -3.99 -13.19
CA SER A 158 5.92 -4.17 -14.32
C SER A 158 4.44 -3.96 -13.95
N GLY A 159 4.10 -3.72 -12.68
CA GLY A 159 2.73 -3.52 -12.21
C GLY A 159 1.99 -4.82 -11.86
N GLN A 160 2.66 -5.96 -11.87
CA GLN A 160 2.10 -7.23 -11.42
C GLN A 160 2.17 -7.30 -9.89
N VAL A 161 1.07 -7.64 -9.22
CA VAL A 161 1.08 -7.94 -7.80
C VAL A 161 1.43 -9.41 -7.59
N VAL A 162 2.33 -9.66 -6.67
CA VAL A 162 2.78 -11.01 -6.28
C VAL A 162 2.43 -11.24 -4.83
N ALA A 163 1.83 -12.39 -4.51
CA ALA A 163 1.50 -12.82 -3.16
C ALA A 163 2.12 -14.18 -2.87
N SER A 164 2.63 -14.38 -1.66
CA SER A 164 3.12 -15.67 -1.16
C SER A 164 3.09 -15.71 0.35
N GLY A 165 3.09 -16.90 0.93
CA GLY A 165 2.98 -17.14 2.35
C GLY A 165 1.61 -17.64 2.76
N ASN A 166 1.60 -18.51 3.76
CA ASN A 166 0.40 -18.99 4.42
C ASN A 166 0.78 -19.57 5.78
N TRP A 167 -0.05 -19.44 6.78
CA TRP A 167 0.12 -20.18 8.04
C TRP A 167 -0.12 -21.68 7.85
N TYR A 168 -1.03 -22.04 6.95
CA TYR A 168 -1.35 -23.40 6.59
C TYR A 168 -0.52 -23.86 5.39
N HIS A 169 -0.41 -25.19 5.17
CA HIS A 169 0.57 -25.80 4.24
C HIS A 169 0.31 -25.59 2.75
N ASP A 170 -0.78 -24.96 2.37
CA ASP A 170 -1.08 -24.68 0.98
C ASP A 170 -0.47 -23.34 0.56
N ASP A 171 0.84 -23.31 0.40
CA ASP A 171 1.57 -22.13 -0.06
C ASP A 171 2.02 -22.25 -1.52
N ALA A 172 1.90 -21.14 -2.23
CA ALA A 172 2.35 -20.98 -3.60
C ALA A 172 2.63 -19.49 -3.87
N ILE A 173 3.36 -19.18 -4.91
CA ILE A 173 3.47 -17.83 -5.44
C ILE A 173 2.27 -17.59 -6.36
N GLU A 174 1.44 -16.64 -6.00
CA GLU A 174 0.32 -16.18 -6.81
C GLU A 174 0.63 -14.82 -7.44
N THR A 175 0.09 -14.56 -8.62
CA THR A 175 0.25 -13.30 -9.33
C THR A 175 -1.07 -12.73 -9.79
N TYR A 176 -1.17 -11.40 -9.76
CA TYR A 176 -2.30 -10.65 -10.30
C TYR A 176 -1.79 -9.65 -11.33
N ASP A 177 -2.37 -9.65 -12.52
CA ASP A 177 -1.98 -8.83 -13.67
C ASP A 177 -3.14 -8.03 -14.28
N GLY A 178 -4.21 -7.83 -13.50
CA GLY A 178 -5.37 -7.03 -13.91
C GLY A 178 -6.64 -7.82 -14.21
N GLY A 179 -6.65 -9.14 -13.98
CA GLY A 179 -7.83 -10.01 -14.10
C GLY A 179 -8.81 -9.89 -12.92
N MET A 180 -9.68 -10.87 -12.76
CA MET A 180 -10.60 -10.98 -11.62
C MET A 180 -10.01 -11.77 -10.45
N TYR A 181 -8.97 -12.56 -10.70
CA TYR A 181 -8.38 -13.48 -9.74
C TYR A 181 -6.87 -13.38 -9.77
N PHE A 182 -6.26 -13.64 -8.63
CA PHE A 182 -4.88 -14.08 -8.61
C PHE A 182 -4.79 -15.47 -9.23
N ASN A 183 -3.67 -15.75 -9.85
CA ASN A 183 -3.40 -17.05 -10.44
C ASN A 183 -2.17 -17.68 -9.77
N THR A 184 -2.23 -18.96 -9.43
CA THR A 184 -1.06 -19.71 -8.99
C THR A 184 -0.04 -19.72 -10.13
N ALA A 185 1.06 -18.98 -9.94
CA ALA A 185 2.16 -18.92 -10.90
C ALA A 185 3.18 -20.04 -10.67
N ARG A 186 3.44 -20.38 -9.39
CA ARG A 186 4.41 -21.39 -9.03
C ARG A 186 4.16 -21.96 -7.62
N GLN A 187 4.39 -23.26 -7.45
CA GLN A 187 4.49 -23.88 -6.13
C GLN A 187 5.82 -23.52 -5.48
N VAL A 188 5.80 -23.24 -4.18
CA VAL A 188 7.04 -23.02 -3.41
C VAL A 188 7.71 -24.34 -3.09
N SER A 189 9.03 -24.35 -3.03
CA SER A 189 9.79 -25.53 -2.61
C SER A 189 9.76 -25.74 -1.10
N VAL A 190 9.57 -24.67 -0.34
CA VAL A 190 9.50 -24.68 1.12
C VAL A 190 8.38 -23.77 1.60
N HIS A 191 7.55 -24.27 2.51
CA HIS A 191 6.45 -23.51 3.10
C HIS A 191 6.96 -22.37 3.98
N ARG A 192 6.33 -21.19 3.85
CA ARG A 192 6.68 -19.98 4.61
C ARG A 192 5.44 -19.25 5.12
N SER A 193 5.60 -18.61 6.26
CA SER A 193 4.63 -17.69 6.84
C SER A 193 5.21 -16.28 6.83
N MET A 194 4.46 -15.28 6.36
CA MET A 194 4.90 -13.89 6.26
C MET A 194 6.28 -13.72 5.59
N PRO A 195 6.50 -14.24 4.38
CA PRO A 195 7.81 -14.15 3.75
C PRO A 195 8.17 -12.72 3.36
N TYR A 196 9.46 -12.43 3.27
CA TYR A 196 9.96 -11.24 2.58
C TYR A 196 9.89 -11.49 1.08
N LEU A 197 9.20 -10.63 0.35
CA LEU A 197 9.12 -10.66 -1.10
C LEU A 197 10.03 -9.58 -1.67
N LEU A 198 11.01 -9.99 -2.46
CA LEU A 198 12.08 -9.13 -2.97
C LEU A 198 12.09 -9.17 -4.49
N CYS A 199 11.79 -8.05 -5.16
CA CYS A 199 11.97 -7.96 -6.61
C CYS A 199 13.47 -8.08 -6.97
N THR A 200 13.77 -8.83 -8.00
CA THR A 200 15.14 -8.96 -8.57
C THR A 200 15.20 -8.41 -10.00
N SER A 201 14.07 -8.15 -10.59
CA SER A 201 13.90 -7.52 -11.89
C SER A 201 12.49 -6.92 -11.99
N ASP A 202 12.16 -6.37 -13.13
CA ASP A 202 10.84 -5.79 -13.41
C ASP A 202 9.68 -6.79 -13.24
N SER A 203 9.96 -8.08 -13.27
CA SER A 203 8.91 -9.11 -13.26
C SER A 203 9.29 -10.40 -12.51
N ASP A 204 10.39 -10.40 -11.74
CA ASP A 204 10.79 -11.54 -10.92
C ASP A 204 10.89 -11.17 -9.44
N VAL A 205 10.49 -12.09 -8.58
CA VAL A 205 10.41 -11.90 -7.13
C VAL A 205 11.02 -13.13 -6.44
N MET A 206 11.91 -12.89 -5.48
CA MET A 206 12.38 -13.89 -4.53
C MET A 206 11.46 -13.94 -3.30
N VAL A 207 11.31 -15.15 -2.75
CA VAL A 207 10.57 -15.43 -1.53
C VAL A 207 11.54 -15.92 -0.46
N VAL A 208 11.75 -15.12 0.56
CA VAL A 208 12.76 -15.34 1.60
C VAL A 208 12.11 -15.26 2.98
N ASN A 209 12.31 -16.23 3.82
CA ASN A 209 12.05 -16.17 5.27
C ASN A 209 12.45 -17.49 5.94
N GLU A 210 12.24 -17.54 7.26
CA GLU A 210 12.26 -18.77 8.02
C GLU A 210 11.16 -19.72 7.53
N CYS A 211 11.52 -20.98 7.37
CA CYS A 211 10.63 -22.02 6.91
C CYS A 211 10.03 -22.76 8.10
N TRP A 212 8.84 -23.33 7.92
CA TRP A 212 8.11 -24.03 8.98
C TRP A 212 7.71 -25.42 8.51
N ASP A 213 7.80 -26.40 9.40
CA ASP A 213 7.26 -27.73 9.13
C ASP A 213 5.75 -27.77 9.32
N ASN A 214 5.15 -28.91 8.98
CA ASN A 214 3.72 -29.17 9.11
C ASN A 214 3.17 -29.08 10.56
N TYR A 215 4.03 -28.88 11.54
CA TYR A 215 3.69 -28.81 12.96
C TYR A 215 3.99 -27.46 13.58
N GLY A 216 4.33 -26.45 12.75
CA GLY A 216 4.67 -25.12 13.20
C GLY A 216 6.04 -25.02 13.86
N LYS A 217 6.98 -25.95 13.57
CA LYS A 217 8.38 -25.83 13.99
C LYS A 217 9.20 -25.17 12.91
N PRO A 218 10.08 -24.21 13.28
CA PRO A 218 11.04 -23.65 12.35
C PRO A 218 11.91 -24.77 11.76
N ILE A 219 11.97 -24.83 10.44
CA ILE A 219 12.91 -25.71 9.72
C ILE A 219 14.04 -24.91 9.14
N GLN A 220 15.23 -25.49 9.19
CA GLN A 220 16.40 -24.90 8.58
C GLN A 220 16.34 -25.12 7.07
N SER A 221 16.29 -24.03 6.30
CA SER A 221 16.42 -24.06 4.85
C SER A 221 17.27 -22.91 4.36
N THR A 222 18.15 -23.19 3.42
CA THR A 222 18.94 -22.20 2.68
C THR A 222 18.28 -21.79 1.38
N THR A 223 17.19 -22.47 1.02
CA THR A 223 16.54 -22.34 -0.28
C THR A 223 15.73 -21.03 -0.36
N VAL A 224 15.95 -20.30 -1.44
CA VAL A 224 15.17 -19.12 -1.83
C VAL A 224 14.34 -19.48 -3.05
N ASP A 225 13.02 -19.40 -2.93
CA ASP A 225 12.12 -19.58 -4.06
C ASP A 225 12.04 -18.32 -4.94
N ARG A 226 11.68 -18.48 -6.21
CA ARG A 226 11.56 -17.41 -7.17
C ARG A 226 10.26 -17.53 -7.97
N LEU A 227 9.69 -16.40 -8.34
CA LEU A 227 8.56 -16.35 -9.27
C LEU A 227 8.99 -16.84 -10.65
N LYS A 228 10.13 -16.33 -11.15
CA LYS A 228 10.74 -16.74 -12.42
C LYS A 228 12.16 -17.25 -12.18
N GLY A 229 12.53 -18.31 -12.84
CA GLY A 229 13.82 -18.98 -12.62
C GLY A 229 13.76 -20.09 -11.56
N GLU A 230 14.87 -20.81 -11.40
CA GLU A 230 14.93 -21.92 -10.44
C GLU A 230 15.19 -21.43 -9.01
N PRO A 231 14.68 -22.13 -7.99
CA PRO A 231 15.09 -21.92 -6.62
C PRO A 231 16.61 -22.10 -6.48
N PHE A 232 17.22 -21.40 -5.55
CA PHE A 232 18.65 -21.50 -5.29
C PHE A 232 18.95 -21.42 -3.80
N ASP A 233 20.12 -21.95 -3.41
CA ASP A 233 20.55 -21.98 -2.02
C ASP A 233 21.44 -20.78 -1.69
N VAL A 234 21.20 -20.20 -0.50
CA VAL A 234 21.98 -19.12 0.10
C VAL A 234 22.62 -19.63 1.38
N PRO A 235 23.91 -20.02 1.37
CA PRO A 235 24.59 -20.60 2.54
C PRO A 235 24.53 -19.70 3.79
N LEU A 236 24.49 -18.38 3.61
CA LEU A 236 24.39 -17.43 4.72
C LEU A 236 23.13 -17.63 5.57
N LEU A 237 22.03 -18.10 4.98
CA LEU A 237 20.76 -18.41 5.67
C LEU A 237 20.86 -19.64 6.59
N GLU A 238 21.91 -20.44 6.49
CA GLU A 238 22.18 -21.51 7.45
C GLU A 238 22.46 -20.96 8.84
N THR A 239 23.19 -19.84 8.90
CA THR A 239 23.59 -19.21 10.16
C THR A 239 22.69 -18.03 10.55
N TRP A 240 22.34 -17.18 9.58
CA TRP A 240 21.59 -15.95 9.78
C TRP A 240 20.26 -16.01 9.06
N ARG A 241 19.17 -16.01 9.82
CA ARG A 241 17.80 -16.15 9.29
C ARG A 241 17.01 -14.88 9.53
N PRO A 242 16.26 -14.41 8.53
CA PRO A 242 15.26 -13.38 8.77
C PRO A 242 14.34 -13.85 9.89
N TYR A 243 14.21 -13.08 10.96
CA TYR A 243 13.27 -13.43 12.02
C TYR A 243 11.85 -13.06 11.61
N LEU A 244 10.87 -13.75 12.17
CA LEU A 244 9.46 -13.43 11.96
C LEU A 244 9.14 -12.10 12.62
N SER A 245 8.58 -11.20 11.82
CA SER A 245 7.83 -10.06 12.31
C SER A 245 6.49 -10.53 12.86
N THR A 246 5.90 -9.79 13.78
CA THR A 246 4.53 -10.07 14.25
C THR A 246 3.48 -9.81 13.19
N LEU A 247 3.84 -9.15 12.11
CA LEU A 247 2.97 -8.82 10.96
C LEU A 247 3.74 -8.97 9.66
N ALA A 248 3.01 -9.27 8.58
CA ALA A 248 3.60 -9.41 7.26
C ALA A 248 4.39 -8.15 6.86
N PRO A 249 5.66 -8.27 6.44
CA PRO A 249 6.49 -7.12 6.11
C PRO A 249 6.02 -6.47 4.80
N HIS A 250 5.87 -5.13 4.83
CA HIS A 250 5.63 -4.36 3.62
C HIS A 250 6.95 -4.12 2.89
N ALA A 251 7.02 -4.45 1.61
CA ALA A 251 8.25 -4.35 0.84
C ALA A 251 8.87 -2.95 0.83
N ASP A 252 8.06 -1.90 0.83
CA ASP A 252 8.52 -0.51 0.85
C ASP A 252 9.29 -0.14 2.11
N HIS A 253 9.05 -0.83 3.24
CA HIS A 253 9.70 -0.55 4.51
C HIS A 253 11.20 -0.90 4.50
N PHE A 254 11.58 -1.97 3.83
CA PHE A 254 12.97 -2.48 3.83
C PHE A 254 13.67 -2.36 2.47
N PHE A 255 13.03 -1.73 1.48
CA PHE A 255 13.61 -1.45 0.17
C PHE A 255 14.53 -0.22 0.21
N ILE A 256 15.77 -0.35 -0.25
CA ILE A 256 16.78 0.72 -0.30
C ILE A 256 17.32 0.97 -1.71
N GLY A 257 16.75 0.32 -2.71
CA GLY A 257 17.16 0.43 -4.12
C GLY A 257 16.54 1.61 -4.85
N ASP A 258 16.67 1.58 -6.16
CA ASP A 258 16.03 2.50 -7.11
C ASP A 258 15.46 1.70 -8.28
N MET A 259 14.18 1.38 -8.21
CA MET A 259 13.51 0.56 -9.23
C MET A 259 13.54 1.21 -10.61
N LYS A 260 13.55 2.55 -10.70
CA LYS A 260 13.64 3.27 -11.99
C LYS A 260 14.99 3.09 -12.68
N LYS A 261 16.04 2.83 -11.89
CA LYS A 261 17.40 2.53 -12.38
C LYS A 261 17.68 1.03 -12.45
N GLY A 262 16.71 0.17 -12.15
CA GLY A 262 16.89 -1.28 -12.08
C GLY A 262 17.79 -1.72 -10.92
N ILE A 263 17.85 -0.95 -9.82
CA ILE A 263 18.65 -1.29 -8.64
C ILE A 263 17.70 -1.89 -7.60
N PHE A 264 17.83 -3.20 -7.37
CA PHE A 264 17.04 -3.94 -6.40
C PHE A 264 17.88 -4.23 -5.16
N ALA A 265 17.62 -3.52 -4.06
CA ALA A 265 18.37 -3.64 -2.83
C ALA A 265 17.44 -3.56 -1.61
N TYR A 266 17.68 -4.43 -0.62
CA TYR A 266 16.82 -4.60 0.54
C TYR A 266 17.64 -4.81 1.81
N LEU A 267 17.04 -4.49 2.96
CA LEU A 267 17.61 -4.72 4.29
C LEU A 267 16.67 -5.63 5.08
N LEU A 268 17.16 -6.78 5.49
CA LEU A 268 16.38 -7.74 6.29
C LEU A 268 16.98 -7.85 7.69
N PRO A 269 16.18 -7.83 8.75
CA PRO A 269 16.66 -8.16 10.08
C PRO A 269 16.85 -9.67 10.17
N VAL A 270 17.99 -10.10 10.67
CA VAL A 270 18.34 -11.52 10.80
C VAL A 270 18.82 -11.85 12.20
N GLN A 271 18.59 -13.08 12.61
CA GLN A 271 19.04 -13.61 13.89
C GLN A 271 19.74 -14.94 13.70
N ASN A 272 20.77 -15.20 14.49
CA ASN A 272 21.44 -16.49 14.56
C ASN A 272 20.92 -17.36 15.72
N ALA A 273 21.36 -18.61 15.78
CA ALA A 273 20.96 -19.58 16.81
C ALA A 273 21.34 -19.13 18.25
N ASN A 274 22.29 -18.21 18.40
CA ASN A 274 22.71 -17.67 19.70
C ASN A 274 21.88 -16.44 20.10
N GLY A 275 20.87 -16.05 19.32
CA GLY A 275 20.05 -14.89 19.57
C GLY A 275 20.73 -13.55 19.23
N GLN A 276 21.87 -13.56 18.56
CA GLN A 276 22.48 -12.34 18.04
C GLN A 276 21.68 -11.83 16.83
N VAL A 277 21.48 -10.54 16.77
CA VAL A 277 20.76 -9.86 15.68
C VAL A 277 21.76 -9.13 14.80
N ALA A 278 21.52 -9.14 13.50
CA ALA A 278 22.28 -8.41 12.48
C ALA A 278 21.33 -7.91 11.39
N ILE A 279 21.86 -7.08 10.50
CA ILE A 279 21.15 -6.65 9.28
C ILE A 279 21.76 -7.35 8.07
N MET A 280 20.93 -8.00 7.30
CA MET A 280 21.30 -8.60 6.03
C MET A 280 20.95 -7.66 4.89
N GLU A 281 21.93 -7.35 4.08
CA GLU A 281 21.73 -6.61 2.84
C GLU A 281 21.59 -7.60 1.69
N VAL A 282 20.52 -7.46 0.92
CA VAL A 282 20.26 -8.24 -0.29
C VAL A 282 20.30 -7.31 -1.48
N ARG A 283 21.22 -7.54 -2.42
CA ARG A 283 21.33 -6.81 -3.68
C ARG A 283 21.17 -7.78 -4.84
N ASP A 284 20.13 -7.59 -5.63
CA ASP A 284 19.73 -8.55 -6.66
C ASP A 284 19.54 -9.95 -6.05
N THR A 285 20.50 -10.87 -6.26
CA THR A 285 20.51 -12.23 -5.68
C THR A 285 21.66 -12.45 -4.70
N LEU A 286 22.41 -11.40 -4.33
CA LEU A 286 23.54 -11.48 -3.41
C LEU A 286 23.12 -11.13 -2.00
N PHE A 287 23.40 -12.02 -1.07
CA PHE A 287 23.12 -11.88 0.35
C PHE A 287 24.41 -11.65 1.12
N SER A 288 24.47 -10.61 1.94
CA SER A 288 25.63 -10.27 2.78
C SER A 288 25.17 -9.62 4.09
N LEU A 289 25.99 -9.72 5.14
CA LEU A 289 25.73 -8.96 6.35
C LEU A 289 26.20 -7.52 6.17
N LEU A 290 25.40 -6.56 6.64
CA LEU A 290 25.76 -5.16 6.73
C LEU A 290 26.74 -5.00 7.90
N PRO A 291 28.01 -4.59 7.70
CA PRO A 291 28.92 -4.33 8.79
C PRO A 291 28.47 -3.05 9.53
N THR A 292 28.27 -3.16 10.83
CA THR A 292 27.95 -2.04 11.74
C THR A 292 29.15 -1.71 12.61
N GLU A 293 29.29 -0.44 13.06
CA GLU A 293 30.39 -0.02 13.94
C GLU A 293 30.37 -0.79 15.26
N HIS A 294 29.19 -1.10 15.77
CA HIS A 294 28.98 -1.90 16.98
C HIS A 294 27.90 -2.95 16.74
N PRO A 295 27.99 -4.11 17.41
CA PRO A 295 26.96 -5.14 17.34
C PRO A 295 25.60 -4.61 17.80
N ILE A 296 24.50 -5.14 17.24
CA ILE A 296 23.15 -4.82 17.70
C ILE A 296 22.95 -5.34 19.11
N PRO A 297 22.69 -4.47 20.13
CA PRO A 297 22.53 -4.92 21.50
C PRO A 297 21.24 -5.73 21.67
N THR A 298 21.34 -6.98 22.10
CA THR A 298 20.20 -7.85 22.45
C THR A 298 19.94 -7.91 23.95
N LYS A 299 20.70 -7.09 24.73
CA LYS A 299 20.51 -6.93 26.17
C LYS A 299 20.76 -5.48 26.54
N GLY A 300 19.76 -4.86 27.15
CA GLY A 300 19.80 -3.52 27.71
C GLY A 300 20.05 -3.53 29.24
N PRO A 301 20.07 -2.34 29.87
CA PRO A 301 20.23 -2.21 31.32
C PRO A 301 19.07 -2.83 32.12
N TYR A 302 17.90 -2.95 31.49
CA TYR A 302 16.66 -3.39 32.12
C TYR A 302 16.27 -4.83 31.76
N GLY A 303 17.07 -5.50 30.94
CA GLY A 303 16.82 -6.88 30.55
C GLY A 303 17.14 -7.19 29.09
N PRO A 304 16.77 -8.38 28.62
CA PRO A 304 16.89 -8.76 27.21
C PRO A 304 15.99 -7.89 26.33
N ILE A 305 16.52 -7.49 25.17
CA ILE A 305 15.78 -6.75 24.13
C ILE A 305 15.36 -7.78 23.06
N LYS A 306 14.08 -7.86 22.80
CA LYS A 306 13.52 -8.68 21.70
C LYS A 306 13.11 -7.75 20.57
N TYR A 307 13.81 -7.82 19.46
CA TYR A 307 13.42 -7.16 18.22
C TYR A 307 12.41 -8.02 17.48
N ASP A 308 11.34 -7.41 16.95
CA ASP A 308 10.23 -8.12 16.33
C ASP A 308 9.62 -7.34 15.12
N THR A 309 10.31 -6.31 14.63
CA THR A 309 9.86 -5.55 13.48
C THR A 309 10.72 -5.82 12.24
N PRO A 310 10.18 -5.65 11.02
CA PRO A 310 11.02 -5.54 9.84
C PRO A 310 11.95 -4.33 9.94
N VAL A 311 12.92 -4.21 9.05
CA VAL A 311 13.67 -2.96 8.88
C VAL A 311 12.74 -1.91 8.29
N LEU A 312 12.79 -0.71 8.87
CA LEU A 312 12.18 0.48 8.27
C LEU A 312 13.31 1.36 7.72
N ALA A 313 13.38 1.48 6.42
CA ALA A 313 14.43 2.20 5.73
C ALA A 313 13.96 3.59 5.30
N ASP A 314 14.51 4.61 5.92
CA ASP A 314 14.37 5.98 5.46
C ASP A 314 15.37 6.25 4.32
N ARG A 315 14.86 6.32 3.10
CA ARG A 315 15.68 6.50 1.89
C ARG A 315 16.17 7.94 1.71
N GLN A 316 15.52 8.91 2.32
CA GLN A 316 15.92 10.32 2.18
C GLN A 316 17.21 10.61 2.93
N ILE A 317 17.32 10.11 4.16
CA ILE A 317 18.49 10.31 5.02
C ILE A 317 19.36 9.06 5.15
N GLN A 318 19.01 7.96 4.46
CA GLN A 318 19.75 6.69 4.41
C GLN A 318 19.94 6.03 5.78
N LEU A 319 18.93 6.15 6.64
CA LEU A 319 18.86 5.49 7.93
C LEU A 319 17.94 4.27 7.86
N GLY A 320 18.35 3.19 8.53
CA GLY A 320 17.52 2.03 8.79
C GLY A 320 17.19 1.94 10.27
N TYR A 321 16.02 1.39 10.59
CA TYR A 321 15.56 1.20 11.97
C TYR A 321 15.04 -0.22 12.15
N ILE A 322 15.30 -0.81 13.31
CA ILE A 322 14.54 -1.95 13.84
C ILE A 322 14.06 -1.61 15.24
N MET A 323 12.86 -2.06 15.57
CA MET A 323 12.28 -1.83 16.89
C MET A 323 12.14 -3.15 17.66
N GLY A 324 12.18 -3.03 18.96
CA GLY A 324 11.96 -4.11 19.89
C GLY A 324 11.60 -3.60 21.27
N ALA A 325 11.33 -4.53 22.19
CA ALA A 325 10.97 -4.19 23.56
C ALA A 325 11.64 -5.13 24.55
N ASP A 326 11.72 -4.71 25.81
CA ASP A 326 12.04 -5.58 26.94
C ASP A 326 10.78 -5.98 27.73
N SER A 327 10.95 -6.86 28.70
CA SER A 327 9.84 -7.36 29.54
C SER A 327 9.21 -6.29 30.45
N THR A 328 9.82 -5.10 30.54
CA THR A 328 9.27 -3.97 31.33
C THR A 328 8.42 -3.03 30.48
N GLY A 329 8.34 -3.26 29.16
CA GLY A 329 7.61 -2.43 28.22
C GLY A 329 8.40 -1.24 27.69
N ARG A 330 9.72 -1.19 27.91
CA ARG A 330 10.56 -0.19 27.26
C ARG A 330 10.72 -0.55 25.80
N MET A 331 10.49 0.43 24.95
CA MET A 331 10.79 0.31 23.53
C MET A 331 12.24 0.66 23.27
N TYR A 332 12.86 -0.08 22.37
CA TYR A 332 14.20 0.13 21.87
C TYR A 332 14.16 0.28 20.37
N ILE A 333 14.86 1.28 19.85
CA ILE A 333 14.97 1.55 18.43
C ILE A 333 16.45 1.59 18.09
N PHE A 334 16.90 0.59 17.35
CA PHE A 334 18.26 0.56 16.83
C PHE A 334 18.28 1.21 15.46
N SER A 335 19.02 2.30 15.30
CA SER A 335 19.22 2.98 14.03
C SER A 335 20.61 2.74 13.47
N PHE A 336 20.74 2.73 12.14
CA PHE A 336 22.01 2.52 11.45
C PHE A 336 22.04 3.24 10.10
N GLU A 337 23.17 3.88 9.78
CA GLU A 337 23.38 4.57 8.49
C GLU A 337 23.81 3.55 7.42
N TYR A 338 22.85 2.97 6.72
CA TYR A 338 23.12 1.85 5.81
C TYR A 338 23.94 2.19 4.56
N ALA A 339 24.20 3.44 4.26
CA ALA A 339 25.08 3.85 3.16
C ALA A 339 26.57 3.84 3.52
N LYS A 340 26.91 3.81 4.79
CA LYS A 340 28.30 3.82 5.28
C LYS A 340 28.80 2.42 5.62
N ARG A 341 30.11 2.22 5.60
CA ARG A 341 30.78 0.93 5.90
C ARG A 341 32.02 1.16 6.77
N PRO A 342 32.05 0.73 8.05
CA PRO A 342 30.91 0.16 8.79
C PRO A 342 29.81 1.19 9.00
N ALA A 343 28.57 0.73 9.16
CA ALA A 343 27.44 1.61 9.40
C ALA A 343 27.49 2.20 10.81
N PRO A 344 27.48 3.54 10.96
CA PRO A 344 27.28 4.19 12.25
C PRO A 344 25.93 3.79 12.85
N VAL A 345 25.91 3.62 14.18
CA VAL A 345 24.75 3.09 14.89
C VAL A 345 24.37 3.91 16.11
N THR A 346 23.10 3.92 16.47
CA THR A 346 22.57 4.51 17.70
C THR A 346 21.43 3.65 18.24
N LEU A 347 21.39 3.45 19.55
CA LEU A 347 20.29 2.78 20.23
C LEU A 347 19.47 3.82 21.01
N TYR A 348 18.23 4.04 20.58
CA TYR A 348 17.28 4.84 21.35
C TYR A 348 16.46 3.95 22.28
N TYR A 349 16.00 4.50 23.40
CA TYR A 349 15.11 3.80 24.33
C TYR A 349 14.11 4.75 24.97
N THR A 350 12.99 4.21 25.45
CA THR A 350 11.93 4.96 26.13
C THR A 350 11.80 4.58 27.60
N ASP A 351 10.99 5.30 28.36
CA ASP A 351 10.36 4.74 29.55
C ASP A 351 9.36 3.64 29.17
N PRO A 352 8.92 2.79 30.10
CA PRO A 352 7.91 1.76 29.81
C PRO A 352 6.65 2.34 29.18
N LEU A 353 6.20 1.74 28.09
CA LEU A 353 4.95 2.08 27.42
C LEU A 353 3.93 0.96 27.64
N PRO A 354 2.63 1.27 27.68
CA PRO A 354 1.59 0.28 27.92
C PRO A 354 1.43 -0.76 26.78
N ASN A 355 1.75 -0.37 25.55
CA ASN A 355 1.66 -1.22 24.35
C ASN A 355 3.05 -1.40 23.71
N ALA A 356 3.88 -2.22 24.31
CA ALA A 356 5.26 -2.43 23.85
C ALA A 356 5.40 -3.52 22.76
N ASN A 357 4.35 -4.24 22.37
CA ASN A 357 4.43 -5.40 21.48
C ASN A 357 3.36 -5.38 20.39
N GLY A 358 3.68 -6.00 19.24
CA GLY A 358 2.70 -6.38 18.22
C GLY A 358 2.12 -5.22 17.41
N CYS A 359 2.83 -4.09 17.34
CA CYS A 359 2.51 -3.03 16.40
C CYS A 359 3.46 -3.09 15.22
N GLN A 360 2.95 -2.89 14.01
CA GLN A 360 3.81 -2.63 12.87
C GLN A 360 4.13 -1.13 12.85
N PRO A 361 5.41 -0.74 13.06
CA PRO A 361 5.79 0.65 12.96
C PRO A 361 5.79 1.09 11.50
N VAL A 362 5.55 2.39 11.28
CA VAL A 362 5.67 3.05 9.99
C VAL A 362 6.51 4.31 10.12
N LEU A 363 7.17 4.70 9.03
CA LEU A 363 7.85 5.99 8.93
C LEU A 363 6.85 7.08 8.56
N THR A 364 6.90 8.21 9.26
CA THR A 364 6.15 9.40 8.85
C THR A 364 6.84 10.09 7.67
N PRO A 365 6.14 10.96 6.94
CA PRO A 365 6.77 11.79 5.91
C PRO A 365 7.96 12.64 6.41
N GLU A 366 7.98 12.99 7.71
CA GLU A 366 9.06 13.76 8.36
C GLU A 366 10.21 12.89 8.87
N GLY A 367 10.12 11.55 8.73
CA GLY A 367 11.15 10.59 9.11
C GLY A 367 11.09 10.12 10.56
N HIS A 368 9.98 10.36 11.28
CA HIS A 368 9.73 9.79 12.60
C HIS A 368 9.10 8.41 12.49
N LEU A 369 9.13 7.64 13.57
CA LEU A 369 8.43 6.35 13.61
C LEU A 369 7.09 6.51 14.35
N ILE A 370 6.05 5.87 13.85
CA ILE A 370 4.75 5.76 14.52
C ILE A 370 4.40 4.29 14.72
N THR A 371 3.84 3.98 15.89
CA THR A 371 3.14 2.72 16.17
C THR A 371 1.69 3.01 16.52
N ALA A 372 0.76 2.18 16.06
CA ALA A 372 -0.65 2.31 16.35
C ALA A 372 -1.24 0.96 16.76
N GLY A 373 -2.07 0.92 17.80
CA GLY A 373 -2.65 -0.31 18.31
C GLY A 373 -1.64 -1.26 18.97
N GLY A 374 -1.74 -2.56 18.71
CA GLY A 374 -0.88 -3.59 19.27
C GLY A 374 -1.44 -4.24 20.52
N ILE A 375 -0.56 -4.81 21.36
CA ILE A 375 -0.94 -5.51 22.59
C ILE A 375 -0.42 -4.74 23.81
N ASN A 376 -1.27 -4.52 24.80
CA ASN A 376 -0.87 -3.93 26.08
C ASN A 376 0.13 -4.83 26.81
N LEU A 377 1.05 -4.21 27.53
CA LEU A 377 2.02 -4.93 28.35
C LEU A 377 1.30 -5.85 29.35
N GLY A 378 1.70 -7.13 29.37
CA GLY A 378 1.03 -8.17 30.14
C GLY A 378 -0.32 -8.64 29.57
N GLY A 379 -0.74 -8.07 28.45
CA GLY A 379 -1.91 -8.52 27.70
C GLY A 379 -1.63 -9.72 26.80
N THR A 380 -2.65 -10.13 26.09
CA THR A 380 -2.62 -11.21 25.11
C THR A 380 -3.20 -10.73 23.78
N TYR A 381 -3.16 -11.55 22.75
CA TYR A 381 -3.87 -11.32 21.48
C TYR A 381 -5.36 -10.98 21.66
N PHE A 382 -5.93 -11.30 22.83
CA PHE A 382 -7.32 -11.04 23.15
C PHE A 382 -7.57 -9.66 23.77
N THR A 383 -6.51 -8.88 24.04
CA THR A 383 -6.58 -7.57 24.71
C THR A 383 -5.79 -6.50 23.94
N PRO A 384 -6.19 -6.19 22.70
CA PRO A 384 -5.49 -5.20 21.89
C PRO A 384 -5.60 -3.78 22.47
N SER A 385 -4.68 -2.90 22.05
CA SER A 385 -4.59 -1.51 22.45
C SER A 385 -5.20 -0.56 21.41
N LYS A 386 -5.48 0.67 21.88
CA LYS A 386 -5.84 1.84 21.04
C LYS A 386 -4.72 2.85 20.93
N ASP A 387 -3.63 2.67 21.71
CA ASP A 387 -2.60 3.68 21.86
C ASP A 387 -1.87 3.92 20.53
N VAL A 388 -1.53 5.18 20.30
CA VAL A 388 -0.75 5.60 19.15
C VAL A 388 0.42 6.43 19.64
N TRP A 389 1.63 6.05 19.25
CA TRP A 389 2.87 6.67 19.71
C TRP A 389 3.74 7.11 18.53
N LEU A 390 4.22 8.35 18.62
CA LEU A 390 5.23 8.89 17.71
C LEU A 390 6.59 8.90 18.44
N PHE A 391 7.60 8.34 17.79
CA PHE A 391 8.98 8.28 18.26
C PHE A 391 9.83 9.27 17.46
N PRO A 392 10.39 10.32 18.09
CA PRO A 392 11.15 11.36 17.41
C PRO A 392 12.61 10.91 17.15
N VAL A 393 12.85 9.96 16.24
CA VAL A 393 14.18 9.37 15.94
C VAL A 393 14.64 9.84 14.60
N GLY A 394 14.34 10.28 13.70
CA GLY A 394 14.82 10.83 12.44
C GLY A 394 14.30 12.26 12.29
N GLN A 395 15.01 13.02 11.51
CA GLN A 395 14.50 14.31 11.07
C GLN A 395 14.94 14.49 9.63
N HIS A 396 14.00 14.54 8.74
CA HIS A 396 14.28 15.12 7.44
C HIS A 396 14.59 16.60 7.68
N VAL A 397 15.77 17.07 7.26
CA VAL A 397 15.92 18.51 7.04
C VAL A 397 14.81 18.83 6.05
N ALA A 398 13.83 19.62 6.48
CA ALA A 398 12.76 20.08 5.58
C ALA A 398 13.46 20.54 4.32
N ALA A 399 13.24 19.85 3.21
CA ALA A 399 13.67 20.33 1.92
C ALA A 399 13.10 21.74 1.89
N ALA A 400 13.99 22.76 1.86
CA ALA A 400 13.54 24.13 1.80
C ALA A 400 12.49 24.13 0.73
N GLU A 401 11.23 24.43 1.10
CA GLU A 401 10.16 24.52 0.11
C GLU A 401 10.75 25.31 -1.01
N GLU A 402 10.94 24.70 -2.18
CA GLU A 402 11.37 25.44 -3.36
C GLU A 402 10.34 26.53 -3.50
N ASP A 403 10.75 27.74 -3.15
CA ASP A 403 9.87 28.89 -3.07
C ASP A 403 9.28 29.11 -4.48
N HIS A 404 8.15 28.44 -4.75
CA HIS A 404 7.38 28.63 -5.98
C HIS A 404 7.00 30.12 -6.19
N SER A 405 7.16 30.95 -5.15
CA SER A 405 7.13 32.40 -5.21
C SER A 405 8.11 32.94 -6.26
N TYR A 406 9.31 32.37 -6.38
CA TYR A 406 10.29 32.84 -7.36
C TYR A 406 9.80 32.66 -8.80
N TRP A 407 9.20 31.52 -9.10
CA TRP A 407 8.60 31.25 -10.42
C TRP A 407 7.36 32.12 -10.68
N SER A 408 6.59 32.43 -9.66
CA SER A 408 5.46 33.36 -9.74
C SER A 408 5.93 34.79 -10.08
N TRP A 409 7.04 35.25 -9.49
CA TRP A 409 7.65 36.54 -9.81
C TRP A 409 8.25 36.56 -11.20
N ILE A 410 8.90 35.50 -11.66
CA ILE A 410 9.41 35.37 -13.03
C ILE A 410 8.25 35.43 -14.04
N LEU A 411 7.17 34.70 -13.81
CA LEU A 411 5.97 34.73 -14.64
C LEU A 411 5.34 36.11 -14.69
N LEU A 412 5.26 36.79 -13.56
CA LEU A 412 4.74 38.17 -13.47
C LEU A 412 5.61 39.17 -14.23
N MET A 413 6.94 39.04 -14.14
CA MET A 413 7.88 39.84 -14.91
C MET A 413 7.77 39.60 -16.42
N ILE A 414 7.61 38.36 -16.86
CA ILE A 414 7.37 38.00 -18.26
C ILE A 414 6.06 38.61 -18.76
N LEU A 415 4.99 38.52 -18.02
CA LEU A 415 3.70 39.13 -18.34
C LEU A 415 3.80 40.64 -18.46
N LEU A 416 4.56 41.26 -17.57
CA LEU A 416 4.81 42.72 -17.60
C LEU A 416 5.59 43.15 -18.83
N LEU A 417 6.62 42.39 -19.21
CA LEU A 417 7.40 42.60 -20.44
C LEU A 417 6.54 42.44 -21.70
N VAL A 418 5.67 41.42 -21.72
CA VAL A 418 4.72 41.22 -22.83
C VAL A 418 3.74 42.38 -22.91
N ALA A 419 3.21 42.87 -21.79
CA ALA A 419 2.30 44.00 -21.73
C ALA A 419 2.98 45.29 -22.26
N VAL A 420 4.23 45.55 -21.84
CA VAL A 420 5.02 46.67 -22.36
C VAL A 420 5.26 46.50 -23.85
N GLY A 421 5.58 45.30 -24.32
CA GLY A 421 5.75 45.01 -25.76
C GLY A 421 4.49 45.28 -26.57
N VAL A 422 3.33 44.90 -26.05
CA VAL A 422 2.01 45.16 -26.67
C VAL A 422 1.72 46.67 -26.71
N VAL A 423 1.96 47.39 -25.61
CA VAL A 423 1.78 48.86 -25.57
C VAL A 423 2.69 49.54 -26.58
N VAL A 424 3.98 49.17 -26.67
CA VAL A 424 4.91 49.72 -27.67
C VAL A 424 4.49 49.37 -29.10
N TRP A 425 3.98 48.14 -29.31
CA TRP A 425 3.43 47.72 -30.60
C TRP A 425 2.18 48.51 -31.01
N LEU A 426 1.25 48.72 -30.08
CA LEU A 426 0.07 49.54 -30.30
C LEU A 426 0.43 51.00 -30.56
N TYR A 427 1.44 51.54 -29.85
CA TYR A 427 1.93 52.90 -30.07
C TYR A 427 2.60 53.05 -31.44
N ARG A 428 3.33 52.05 -31.92
CA ARG A 428 3.91 52.02 -33.29
C ARG A 428 2.84 51.83 -34.37
N ARG A 429 1.72 51.17 -34.08
CA ARG A 429 0.61 50.91 -35.00
C ARG A 429 -0.25 52.17 -35.26
N GLN A 430 -0.18 53.19 -34.42
CA GLN A 430 -0.97 54.41 -34.53
C GLN A 430 -0.32 55.48 -35.47
N ARG A 431 0.78 55.18 -36.17
CA ARG A 431 1.29 56.06 -37.20
C ARG A 431 0.53 55.84 -38.51
N PRO A 432 -0.10 56.88 -39.08
CA PRO A 432 -0.95 56.71 -40.25
C PRO A 432 -0.09 56.46 -41.51
N THR A 433 -0.28 55.36 -42.17
CA THR A 433 0.15 55.11 -43.53
C THR A 433 -1.06 55.02 -44.45
N LYS A 434 -0.94 55.68 -45.59
CA LYS A 434 -2.00 55.91 -46.57
C LYS A 434 -2.56 54.60 -47.16
N THR A 435 -3.81 54.66 -47.43
CA THR A 435 -4.75 53.72 -48.03
C THR A 435 -4.28 53.15 -49.38
N THR A 436 -4.42 51.87 -49.60
CA THR A 436 -4.77 51.31 -50.91
C THR A 436 -5.70 50.11 -50.67
N THR A 437 -6.86 50.20 -51.26
CA THR A 437 -7.99 49.28 -51.19
C THR A 437 -7.73 48.09 -52.11
N VAL A 438 -7.86 46.86 -51.60
CA VAL A 438 -8.15 45.68 -52.42
C VAL A 438 -9.19 44.81 -51.69
N VAL A 439 -10.16 44.42 -52.47
CA VAL A 439 -11.41 43.74 -52.13
C VAL A 439 -11.20 42.27 -51.75
N ALA A 440 -11.91 41.78 -50.74
CA ALA A 440 -11.96 40.39 -50.29
C ALA A 440 -13.03 39.61 -51.01
N PRO A 441 -12.92 38.27 -51.10
CA PRO A 441 -14.07 37.37 -51.09
C PRO A 441 -14.18 36.55 -49.83
N PRO A 442 -15.36 35.90 -49.56
CA PRO A 442 -15.86 35.71 -48.24
C PRO A 442 -15.43 34.41 -47.56
N ALA A 443 -15.38 34.46 -46.21
CA ALA A 443 -15.09 33.35 -45.34
C ALA A 443 -16.28 32.39 -45.21
N GLN A 444 -15.98 31.11 -45.13
CA GLN A 444 -16.92 30.10 -44.67
C GLN A 444 -16.67 29.83 -43.16
N ASP A 445 -17.77 29.94 -42.43
CA ASP A 445 -17.88 29.58 -41.01
C ASP A 445 -17.67 28.08 -40.77
N THR A 446 -16.78 27.76 -39.85
CA THR A 446 -16.87 26.48 -39.12
C THR A 446 -16.84 26.79 -37.63
N THR A 447 -18.04 26.77 -37.06
CA THR A 447 -18.29 26.84 -35.62
C THR A 447 -17.83 25.55 -34.96
N GLY A 448 -16.79 25.64 -34.12
CA GLY A 448 -16.45 24.60 -33.16
C GLY A 448 -17.34 24.75 -31.93
N VAL A 449 -18.21 23.79 -31.71
CA VAL A 449 -19.03 23.68 -30.52
C VAL A 449 -18.22 22.96 -29.44
N ALA A 450 -18.12 23.58 -28.27
CA ALA A 450 -17.64 22.92 -27.06
C ALA A 450 -18.66 21.87 -26.59
N PRO A 451 -18.25 20.70 -26.08
CA PRO A 451 -19.20 19.69 -25.63
C PRO A 451 -19.79 20.07 -24.27
N GLY A 452 -21.08 20.32 -24.25
CA GLY A 452 -21.87 20.45 -23.03
C GLY A 452 -22.21 19.07 -22.44
N ASP A 453 -22.66 19.09 -21.19
CA ASP A 453 -22.97 17.97 -20.28
C ASP A 453 -23.96 16.87 -20.77
N ASN A 454 -24.38 16.87 -22.02
CA ASN A 454 -25.28 15.87 -22.60
C ASN A 454 -24.58 14.71 -23.32
N ALA A 455 -23.27 14.69 -23.43
CA ALA A 455 -22.54 13.65 -24.16
C ALA A 455 -22.50 12.29 -23.42
N GLY A 456 -22.59 12.30 -22.09
CA GLY A 456 -22.53 11.08 -21.28
C GLY A 456 -23.80 10.22 -21.37
N ASN A 457 -24.98 10.84 -21.39
CA ASN A 457 -26.25 10.12 -21.48
C ASN A 457 -26.46 9.45 -22.85
N GLY A 458 -26.08 10.10 -23.94
CA GLY A 458 -26.16 9.51 -25.29
C GLY A 458 -25.19 8.34 -25.49
N LEU A 459 -24.01 8.36 -24.88
CA LEU A 459 -23.07 7.25 -24.97
C LEU A 459 -23.57 6.02 -24.21
N MET A 460 -24.11 6.20 -22.99
CA MET A 460 -24.66 5.10 -22.21
C MET A 460 -25.84 4.44 -22.89
N GLU A 461 -26.72 5.23 -23.51
CA GLU A 461 -27.84 4.72 -24.33
C GLU A 461 -27.34 3.89 -25.50
N ASN A 462 -26.28 4.34 -26.19
CA ASN A 462 -25.67 3.58 -27.28
C ASN A 462 -25.01 2.29 -26.78
N ILE A 463 -24.38 2.28 -25.62
CA ILE A 463 -23.82 1.07 -24.98
C ILE A 463 -24.94 0.07 -24.71
N CYS A 464 -26.02 0.49 -24.04
CA CYS A 464 -27.16 -0.37 -23.72
C CYS A 464 -27.79 -0.94 -24.98
N ARG A 465 -28.05 -0.10 -25.97
CA ARG A 465 -28.60 -0.52 -27.26
C ARG A 465 -27.72 -1.57 -27.96
N LEU A 466 -26.42 -1.35 -27.99
CA LEU A 466 -25.47 -2.28 -28.61
C LEU A 466 -25.43 -3.63 -27.87
N MET A 467 -25.52 -3.63 -26.56
CA MET A 467 -25.60 -4.84 -25.73
C MET A 467 -26.88 -5.63 -26.04
N GLU A 468 -28.02 -4.95 -26.22
CA GLU A 468 -29.32 -5.59 -26.50
C GLU A 468 -29.45 -6.06 -27.96
N GLU A 469 -29.15 -5.21 -28.93
CA GLU A 469 -29.32 -5.52 -30.37
C GLU A 469 -28.37 -6.62 -30.85
N LYS A 470 -27.11 -6.60 -30.39
CA LYS A 470 -26.10 -7.59 -30.79
C LYS A 470 -25.94 -8.74 -29.80
N SER A 471 -26.62 -8.69 -28.63
CA SER A 471 -26.51 -9.69 -27.58
C SER A 471 -25.04 -9.99 -27.18
N LEU A 472 -24.20 -8.97 -27.17
CA LEU A 472 -22.75 -9.12 -26.97
C LEU A 472 -22.41 -9.80 -25.64
N TYR A 473 -23.27 -9.65 -24.62
CA TYR A 473 -23.12 -10.29 -23.31
C TYR A 473 -23.10 -11.83 -23.37
N LEU A 474 -23.58 -12.45 -24.44
CA LEU A 474 -23.53 -13.90 -24.61
C LEU A 474 -22.14 -14.42 -24.99
N ASN A 475 -21.26 -13.55 -25.44
CA ASN A 475 -19.85 -13.90 -25.64
C ASN A 475 -19.13 -13.97 -24.31
N SER A 476 -18.68 -15.16 -23.89
CA SER A 476 -17.95 -15.36 -22.64
C SER A 476 -16.65 -14.57 -22.54
N ASP A 477 -16.01 -14.29 -23.69
CA ASP A 477 -14.72 -13.59 -23.81
C ASP A 477 -14.87 -12.10 -24.13
N LEU A 478 -16.08 -11.53 -24.00
CA LEU A 478 -16.34 -10.12 -24.28
C LEU A 478 -15.46 -9.19 -23.43
N LYS A 479 -14.61 -8.42 -24.09
CA LYS A 479 -13.74 -7.43 -23.46
C LYS A 479 -14.29 -6.01 -23.63
N MET A 480 -13.90 -5.12 -22.75
CA MET A 480 -14.24 -3.68 -22.85
C MET A 480 -13.71 -3.06 -24.16
N SER A 481 -12.55 -3.54 -24.65
CA SER A 481 -11.98 -3.14 -25.93
C SER A 481 -12.90 -3.44 -27.12
N ASP A 482 -13.64 -4.55 -27.07
CA ASP A 482 -14.53 -4.96 -28.14
C ASP A 482 -15.75 -4.04 -28.20
N LEU A 483 -16.30 -3.71 -27.02
CA LEU A 483 -17.40 -2.76 -26.90
C LEU A 483 -16.98 -1.34 -27.34
N ALA A 484 -15.75 -0.93 -26.98
CA ALA A 484 -15.17 0.34 -27.38
C ALA A 484 -14.95 0.43 -28.91
N ALA A 485 -14.49 -0.66 -29.53
CA ALA A 485 -14.31 -0.76 -30.98
C ALA A 485 -15.63 -0.65 -31.73
N GLU A 486 -16.69 -1.32 -31.25
CA GLU A 486 -18.03 -1.25 -31.85
C GLU A 486 -18.64 0.15 -31.75
N LEU A 487 -18.29 0.91 -30.70
CA LEU A 487 -18.76 2.28 -30.49
C LEU A 487 -17.87 3.33 -31.17
N GLY A 488 -16.72 2.93 -31.71
CA GLY A 488 -15.74 3.86 -32.30
C GLY A 488 -15.11 4.84 -31.31
N VAL A 489 -15.03 4.48 -30.02
CA VAL A 489 -14.48 5.31 -28.95
C VAL A 489 -13.34 4.61 -28.21
N HIS A 490 -12.53 5.37 -27.46
CA HIS A 490 -11.48 4.77 -26.66
C HIS A 490 -12.08 4.04 -25.43
N GLN A 491 -11.50 2.90 -25.06
CA GLN A 491 -11.99 2.05 -23.96
C GLN A 491 -12.14 2.80 -22.61
N ASN A 492 -11.28 3.79 -22.34
CA ASN A 492 -11.38 4.60 -21.13
C ASN A 492 -12.68 5.42 -21.06
N ILE A 493 -13.22 5.83 -22.21
CA ILE A 493 -14.48 6.56 -22.30
C ILE A 493 -15.65 5.63 -21.97
N VAL A 494 -15.63 4.40 -22.50
CA VAL A 494 -16.61 3.35 -22.16
C VAL A 494 -16.53 3.00 -20.68
N SER A 495 -15.31 2.80 -20.14
CA SER A 495 -15.09 2.53 -18.73
C SER A 495 -15.66 3.64 -17.84
N SER A 496 -15.33 4.90 -18.14
CA SER A 496 -15.81 6.05 -17.39
C SER A 496 -17.34 6.16 -17.45
N CYS A 497 -17.93 5.92 -18.60
CA CYS A 497 -19.38 5.96 -18.79
C CYS A 497 -20.09 4.86 -17.98
N ILE A 498 -19.59 3.62 -17.99
CA ILE A 498 -20.17 2.54 -17.19
C ILE A 498 -19.97 2.79 -15.70
N ASN A 499 -18.77 3.20 -15.28
CA ASN A 499 -18.46 3.48 -13.87
C ASN A 499 -19.29 4.65 -13.31
N SER A 500 -19.70 5.62 -14.13
CA SER A 500 -20.60 6.71 -13.70
C SER A 500 -21.97 6.20 -13.25
N THR A 501 -22.37 4.99 -13.63
CA THR A 501 -23.60 4.32 -13.15
C THR A 501 -23.43 3.62 -11.81
N GLY A 502 -22.25 3.69 -11.18
CA GLY A 502 -21.93 2.97 -9.95
C GLY A 502 -21.65 1.48 -10.15
N ARG A 503 -21.39 1.02 -11.37
CA ARG A 503 -21.12 -0.38 -11.72
C ARG A 503 -19.77 -0.54 -12.38
N SER A 504 -19.06 -1.62 -12.06
CA SER A 504 -17.91 -2.05 -12.86
C SER A 504 -18.37 -2.63 -14.21
N TYR A 505 -17.46 -2.69 -15.18
CA TYR A 505 -17.73 -3.32 -16.48
C TYR A 505 -18.23 -4.77 -16.33
N SER A 506 -17.60 -5.56 -15.46
CA SER A 506 -18.00 -6.95 -15.20
C SER A 506 -19.40 -7.04 -14.59
N GLN A 507 -19.72 -6.18 -13.64
CA GLN A 507 -21.08 -6.12 -13.08
C GLN A 507 -22.10 -5.73 -14.14
N PHE A 508 -21.78 -4.74 -14.96
CA PHE A 508 -22.65 -4.29 -16.05
C PHE A 508 -22.94 -5.42 -17.05
N VAL A 509 -21.93 -6.15 -17.52
CA VAL A 509 -22.12 -7.29 -18.43
C VAL A 509 -22.87 -8.44 -17.74
N ASN A 510 -22.53 -8.75 -16.49
CA ASN A 510 -23.17 -9.82 -15.73
C ASN A 510 -24.66 -9.53 -15.48
N ASP A 511 -25.06 -8.27 -15.29
CA ASP A 511 -26.48 -7.92 -15.15
C ASP A 511 -27.29 -8.38 -16.38
N TYR A 512 -26.80 -8.15 -17.58
CA TYR A 512 -27.46 -8.64 -18.83
C TYR A 512 -27.51 -10.18 -18.89
N ARG A 513 -26.38 -10.83 -18.51
CA ARG A 513 -26.30 -12.30 -18.49
C ARG A 513 -27.28 -12.93 -17.50
N ILE A 514 -27.44 -12.32 -16.31
CA ILE A 514 -28.36 -12.80 -15.30
C ILE A 514 -29.82 -12.60 -15.73
N GLU A 515 -30.16 -11.45 -16.30
CA GLU A 515 -31.51 -11.23 -16.82
C GLU A 515 -31.84 -12.22 -17.95
N TYR A 516 -30.88 -12.57 -18.80
CA TYR A 516 -31.05 -13.62 -19.80
C TYR A 516 -31.20 -15.00 -19.18
N ALA A 517 -30.38 -15.33 -18.16
CA ALA A 517 -30.50 -16.60 -17.45
C ALA A 517 -31.86 -16.76 -16.75
N LYS A 518 -32.41 -15.69 -16.17
CA LYS A 518 -33.77 -15.71 -15.61
C LYS A 518 -34.82 -16.05 -16.63
N ARG A 519 -34.72 -15.49 -17.82
CA ARG A 519 -35.64 -15.85 -18.96
C ARG A 519 -35.54 -17.31 -19.30
N LEU A 520 -34.32 -17.86 -19.45
CA LEU A 520 -34.11 -19.29 -19.72
C LEU A 520 -34.68 -20.20 -18.63
N LEU A 521 -34.59 -19.77 -17.37
CA LEU A 521 -35.16 -20.50 -16.21
C LEU A 521 -36.68 -20.51 -16.19
N GLN A 522 -37.33 -19.48 -16.77
CA GLN A 522 -38.79 -19.37 -16.89
C GLN A 522 -39.33 -20.09 -18.13
N GLU A 523 -38.65 -19.97 -19.27
CA GLU A 523 -39.06 -20.55 -20.53
C GLU A 523 -38.95 -22.08 -20.54
N ASP A 524 -37.94 -22.65 -19.86
CA ASP A 524 -37.73 -24.09 -19.74
C ASP A 524 -37.44 -24.49 -18.30
N PRO A 525 -38.47 -24.78 -17.48
CA PRO A 525 -38.33 -25.14 -16.09
C PRO A 525 -37.51 -26.42 -15.83
N ASP A 526 -37.35 -27.30 -16.82
CA ASP A 526 -36.63 -28.56 -16.70
C ASP A 526 -35.18 -28.48 -17.20
N LYS A 527 -34.80 -27.35 -17.79
CA LYS A 527 -33.45 -27.13 -18.34
C LYS A 527 -32.39 -27.25 -17.26
N LYS A 528 -31.29 -27.96 -17.54
CA LYS A 528 -30.19 -28.13 -16.62
C LYS A 528 -29.51 -26.79 -16.35
N ILE A 529 -29.18 -26.49 -15.08
CA ILE A 529 -28.49 -25.26 -14.69
C ILE A 529 -27.13 -25.13 -15.42
N ALA A 530 -26.45 -26.26 -15.66
CA ALA A 530 -25.20 -26.29 -16.41
C ALA A 530 -25.37 -25.79 -17.87
N SER A 531 -26.50 -26.04 -18.52
CA SER A 531 -26.79 -25.47 -19.86
C SER A 531 -27.10 -23.98 -19.78
N ILE A 532 -27.81 -23.55 -18.71
CA ILE A 532 -28.23 -22.16 -18.54
C ILE A 532 -27.04 -21.22 -18.37
N TYR A 533 -26.04 -21.57 -17.51
CA TYR A 533 -24.90 -20.69 -17.31
C TYR A 533 -24.10 -20.52 -18.62
N TYR A 534 -23.91 -21.62 -19.35
CA TYR A 534 -23.18 -21.60 -20.62
C TYR A 534 -23.92 -20.75 -21.69
N GLU A 535 -25.21 -20.97 -21.87
CA GLU A 535 -26.03 -20.22 -22.83
C GLU A 535 -26.16 -18.74 -22.47
N SER A 536 -26.07 -18.38 -21.19
CA SER A 536 -26.09 -17.00 -20.76
C SER A 536 -24.71 -16.29 -20.79
N GLY A 537 -23.70 -16.92 -21.42
CA GLY A 537 -22.41 -16.29 -21.69
C GLY A 537 -21.43 -16.29 -20.51
N PHE A 538 -21.67 -17.11 -19.49
CA PHE A 538 -20.69 -17.26 -18.40
C PHE A 538 -19.62 -18.29 -18.77
N ALA A 539 -18.35 -17.92 -18.55
CA ALA A 539 -17.22 -18.82 -18.78
C ALA A 539 -17.12 -19.95 -17.73
N SER A 540 -17.69 -19.76 -16.53
CA SER A 540 -17.68 -20.77 -15.47
C SER A 540 -18.97 -20.79 -14.65
N GLU A 541 -19.30 -21.98 -14.16
CA GLU A 541 -20.46 -22.21 -13.32
C GLU A 541 -20.37 -21.42 -11.99
N GLN A 542 -19.19 -21.35 -11.39
CA GLN A 542 -18.96 -20.60 -10.13
C GLN A 542 -19.27 -19.12 -10.28
N THR A 543 -18.77 -18.50 -11.36
CA THR A 543 -19.03 -17.07 -11.64
C THR A 543 -20.52 -16.82 -11.83
N PHE A 544 -21.21 -17.73 -12.53
CA PHE A 544 -22.65 -17.66 -12.72
C PHE A 544 -23.42 -17.72 -11.40
N PHE A 545 -23.14 -18.73 -10.54
CA PHE A 545 -23.85 -18.89 -9.26
C PHE A 545 -23.65 -17.68 -8.35
N ARG A 546 -22.42 -17.15 -8.30
CA ARG A 546 -22.13 -15.95 -7.52
C ARG A 546 -22.87 -14.74 -8.05
N ALA A 547 -22.72 -14.41 -9.33
CA ALA A 547 -23.39 -13.28 -9.94
C ALA A 547 -24.92 -13.38 -9.84
N PHE A 548 -25.47 -14.59 -9.96
CA PHE A 548 -26.90 -14.81 -9.83
C PHE A 548 -27.39 -14.56 -8.40
N ARG A 549 -26.64 -15.04 -7.39
CA ARG A 549 -26.97 -14.81 -5.98
C ARG A 549 -26.82 -13.33 -5.61
N ASP A 550 -25.75 -12.68 -6.04
CA ASP A 550 -25.50 -11.26 -5.78
C ASP A 550 -26.63 -10.39 -6.35
N ARG A 551 -27.18 -10.77 -7.50
CA ARG A 551 -28.23 -10.01 -8.16
C ARG A 551 -29.65 -10.33 -7.66
N THR A 552 -29.91 -11.56 -7.23
CA THR A 552 -31.26 -12.06 -6.91
C THR A 552 -31.47 -12.40 -5.45
N GLY A 553 -30.39 -12.50 -4.64
CA GLY A 553 -30.40 -13.00 -3.28
C GLY A 553 -30.58 -14.52 -3.16
N MET A 554 -30.70 -15.24 -4.29
CA MET A 554 -31.04 -16.67 -4.34
C MET A 554 -30.12 -17.43 -5.28
N THR A 555 -30.00 -18.75 -5.10
CA THR A 555 -29.39 -19.60 -6.13
C THR A 555 -30.32 -19.74 -7.35
N PRO A 556 -29.80 -20.08 -8.53
CA PRO A 556 -30.65 -20.32 -9.73
C PRO A 556 -31.75 -21.36 -9.50
N SER A 557 -31.47 -22.40 -8.71
CA SER A 557 -32.44 -23.44 -8.37
C SER A 557 -33.54 -22.95 -7.42
N GLU A 558 -33.18 -22.20 -6.39
CA GLU A 558 -34.13 -21.56 -5.45
C GLU A 558 -35.00 -20.56 -6.19
N TRP A 559 -34.40 -19.74 -7.05
CA TRP A 559 -35.12 -18.76 -7.84
C TRP A 559 -36.12 -19.42 -8.79
N ARG A 560 -35.74 -20.50 -9.48
CA ARG A 560 -36.64 -21.30 -10.33
C ARG A 560 -37.84 -21.81 -9.53
N THR A 561 -37.60 -22.30 -8.32
CA THR A 561 -38.65 -22.81 -7.43
C THR A 561 -39.60 -21.71 -6.96
N SER A 562 -39.08 -20.51 -6.71
CA SER A 562 -39.89 -19.36 -6.29
C SER A 562 -40.79 -18.76 -7.38
N GLN A 563 -40.55 -19.12 -8.64
CA GLN A 563 -41.36 -18.67 -9.79
C GLN A 563 -42.51 -19.67 -10.14
N LYS A 564 -42.54 -20.83 -9.50
CA LYS A 564 -43.64 -21.81 -9.60
C LYS A 564 -44.75 -21.47 -8.61
#